data_147145cfc8d684f7ac56b86faa8b027d
#
_entry.id   147145cfc8d684f7ac56b86faa8b027d
#
_cell.length_a   1.000
_cell.length_b   1.000
_cell.length_c   1.000
_cell.angle_alpha   90.00
_cell.angle_beta   90.00
_cell.angle_gamma   90.00
#
_symmetry.space_group_name_H-M   'P 1'
#
loop_
_entity.id
_entity.type
_entity.pdbx_description
1 polymer ?
#
loop_
_entity_poly.entity_id
_entity_poly.type
_entity_poly.pdbx_seq_one_letter_code
_entity_poly.pdbx_strand_id
1 'polypeptide(L)'
;MEDVEQRALTSSPVKPLFWKRYVDDVISAVSKNEVENLLSHLNSVEPSIQFTVEREKDRRLSFLDLNVYRTDHGNLETGVYRKPTHTDKYLAFDSHHPICHKKSVTKTLFMRAECLPSSSDSKALERKYVIDVLKENNYPKDFLQNCLKPVLPSRKTIENDSSMMGFAVIPYIHGVTEPIKRILCSHNVKVAQKLVSYHQQR
;
A
#
# COMPACT_ATOMS: atom_id res chain seq x y z
N MET A 1 2.15 -10.39 21.11
CA MET A 1 3.07 -10.75 19.99
C MET A 1 4.51 -10.37 20.30
N GLU A 2 4.86 -9.11 20.55
CA GLU A 2 6.27 -8.68 20.81
C GLU A 2 6.96 -9.46 21.93
N ASP A 3 6.29 -9.68 23.05
CA ASP A 3 6.84 -10.46 24.17
C ASP A 3 7.11 -11.93 23.78
N VAL A 4 6.19 -12.55 23.04
CA VAL A 4 6.35 -13.93 22.57
C VAL A 4 7.51 -14.04 21.60
N GLU A 5 7.63 -13.11 20.65
CA GLU A 5 8.78 -13.05 19.72
C GLU A 5 10.11 -12.90 20.48
N GLN A 6 10.16 -11.96 21.41
CA GLN A 6 11.40 -11.71 22.17
C GLN A 6 11.83 -12.93 22.99
N ARG A 7 10.87 -13.57 23.68
CA ARG A 7 11.12 -14.83 24.40
C ARG A 7 11.61 -15.93 23.47
N ALA A 8 10.89 -16.12 22.35
CA ALA A 8 11.22 -17.15 21.38
C ALA A 8 12.58 -16.94 20.72
N LEU A 9 12.88 -15.74 20.24
CA LEU A 9 14.16 -15.43 19.61
C LEU A 9 15.34 -15.47 20.59
N THR A 10 15.10 -15.13 21.87
CA THR A 10 16.14 -15.17 22.90
C THR A 10 16.48 -16.60 23.27
N SER A 11 15.47 -17.47 23.45
CA SER A 11 15.64 -18.87 23.83
C SER A 11 15.95 -19.83 22.66
N SER A 12 15.77 -19.36 21.40
CA SER A 12 15.98 -20.20 20.23
C SER A 12 17.44 -20.62 20.07
N PRO A 13 17.70 -21.93 19.83
CA PRO A 13 19.01 -22.43 19.44
C PRO A 13 19.42 -21.93 18.02
N VAL A 14 18.43 -21.62 17.20
CA VAL A 14 18.62 -21.11 15.83
C VAL A 14 18.50 -19.60 15.83
N LYS A 15 19.53 -18.91 15.37
CA LYS A 15 19.53 -17.44 15.23
C LYS A 15 19.31 -17.04 13.78
N PRO A 16 18.18 -16.40 13.46
CA PRO A 16 17.98 -15.85 12.10
C PRO A 16 18.95 -14.71 11.84
N LEU A 17 19.37 -14.53 10.56
CA LEU A 17 20.19 -13.40 10.14
C LEU A 17 19.48 -12.07 10.33
N PHE A 18 18.18 -12.06 10.10
CA PHE A 18 17.29 -10.97 10.44
C PHE A 18 15.89 -11.50 10.73
N TRP A 19 15.11 -10.70 11.46
CA TRP A 19 13.71 -10.92 11.78
C TRP A 19 12.97 -9.60 11.68
N LYS A 20 11.99 -9.53 10.78
CA LYS A 20 11.18 -8.32 10.55
C LYS A 20 9.72 -8.70 10.56
N ARG A 21 8.98 -8.13 11.50
CA ARG A 21 7.53 -8.34 11.62
C ARG A 21 6.75 -7.12 11.17
N TYR A 22 5.65 -7.36 10.51
CA TYR A 22 4.61 -6.39 10.23
C TYR A 22 3.26 -6.99 10.63
N VAL A 23 2.72 -6.51 11.76
CA VAL A 23 1.48 -7.03 12.40
C VAL A 23 1.60 -8.54 12.66
N ASP A 24 1.04 -9.38 11.80
CA ASP A 24 1.01 -10.85 11.92
C ASP A 24 2.02 -11.54 10.98
N ASP A 25 2.46 -10.85 9.95
CA ASP A 25 3.40 -11.39 8.96
C ASP A 25 4.84 -11.14 9.37
N VAL A 26 5.69 -12.14 9.18
CA VAL A 26 7.13 -12.07 9.46
C VAL A 26 7.92 -12.46 8.23
N ILE A 27 8.97 -11.71 7.92
CA ILE A 27 10.01 -12.13 6.99
C ILE A 27 11.32 -12.32 7.73
N SER A 28 12.00 -13.41 7.45
CA SER A 28 13.25 -13.79 8.12
C SER A 28 14.18 -14.52 7.15
N ALA A 29 15.47 -14.52 7.44
CA ALA A 29 16.45 -15.33 6.75
C ALA A 29 17.16 -16.27 7.76
N VAL A 30 17.11 -17.54 7.45
CA VAL A 30 17.62 -18.64 8.29
C VAL A 30 18.26 -19.68 7.37
N SER A 31 19.22 -20.46 7.90
CA SER A 31 19.78 -21.59 7.18
C SER A 31 18.68 -22.59 6.78
N LYS A 32 18.73 -23.08 5.54
CA LYS A 32 17.70 -23.96 4.98
C LYS A 32 17.37 -25.18 5.86
N ASN A 33 18.40 -25.74 6.49
CA ASN A 33 18.27 -26.93 7.34
C ASN A 33 17.72 -26.61 8.74
N GLU A 34 17.66 -25.34 9.12
CA GLU A 34 17.25 -24.89 10.46
C GLU A 34 15.82 -24.32 10.49
N VAL A 35 15.16 -24.25 9.35
CA VAL A 35 13.80 -23.66 9.25
C VAL A 35 12.80 -24.40 10.13
N GLU A 36 12.80 -25.75 10.07
CA GLU A 36 11.87 -26.56 10.86
C GLU A 36 12.17 -26.50 12.36
N ASN A 37 13.46 -26.46 12.72
CA ASN A 37 13.87 -26.31 14.10
C ASN A 37 13.42 -24.97 14.68
N LEU A 38 13.59 -23.89 13.92
CA LEU A 38 13.10 -22.57 14.32
C LEU A 38 11.58 -22.54 14.44
N LEU A 39 10.85 -23.07 13.45
CA LEU A 39 9.39 -23.12 13.47
C LEU A 39 8.85 -23.91 14.67
N SER A 40 9.40 -25.10 14.91
CA SER A 40 9.02 -25.92 16.06
C SER A 40 9.29 -25.21 17.38
N HIS A 41 10.41 -24.51 17.48
CA HIS A 41 10.74 -23.73 18.67
C HIS A 41 9.76 -22.57 18.87
N LEU A 42 9.47 -21.78 17.82
CA LEU A 42 8.50 -20.67 17.87
C LEU A 42 7.13 -21.15 18.36
N ASN A 43 6.65 -22.28 17.85
CA ASN A 43 5.35 -22.86 18.19
C ASN A 43 5.33 -23.52 19.59
N SER A 44 6.49 -23.78 20.19
CA SER A 44 6.57 -24.33 21.54
C SER A 44 6.49 -23.29 22.66
N VAL A 45 6.78 -22.01 22.36
CA VAL A 45 6.89 -20.94 23.37
C VAL A 45 5.52 -20.51 23.89
N GLU A 46 4.51 -20.45 23.00
CA GLU A 46 3.17 -20.05 23.37
C GLU A 46 2.14 -20.90 22.57
N PRO A 47 1.50 -21.89 23.20
CA PRO A 47 0.61 -22.83 22.51
C PRO A 47 -0.62 -22.17 21.83
N SER A 48 -1.03 -21.00 22.31
CA SER A 48 -2.17 -20.25 21.76
C SER A 48 -1.83 -19.52 20.46
N ILE A 49 -0.55 -19.41 20.11
CA ILE A 49 -0.05 -18.72 18.92
C ILE A 49 0.72 -19.70 18.06
N GLN A 50 0.23 -19.95 16.86
CA GLN A 50 0.86 -20.89 15.93
C GLN A 50 1.37 -20.16 14.70
N PHE A 51 2.67 -20.33 14.44
CA PHE A 51 3.32 -19.84 13.23
C PHE A 51 3.24 -20.88 12.12
N THR A 52 3.00 -20.41 10.89
CA THR A 52 3.15 -21.18 9.66
C THR A 52 4.33 -20.64 8.87
N VAL A 53 4.88 -21.43 7.95
CA VAL A 53 6.04 -21.03 7.17
C VAL A 53 5.74 -21.11 5.68
N GLU A 54 6.00 -19.99 4.98
CA GLU A 54 6.16 -19.97 3.53
C GLU A 54 7.65 -19.90 3.21
N ARG A 55 8.09 -20.72 2.24
CA ARG A 55 9.50 -20.79 1.84
C ARG A 55 9.72 -20.11 0.51
N GLU A 56 10.88 -19.52 0.36
CA GLU A 56 11.36 -19.06 -0.94
C GLU A 56 11.22 -20.17 -1.99
N LYS A 57 10.58 -19.88 -3.10
CA LYS A 57 10.45 -20.74 -4.27
C LYS A 57 11.00 -20.01 -5.49
N ASP A 58 11.86 -20.67 -6.26
CA ASP A 58 12.48 -20.11 -7.46
C ASP A 58 13.14 -18.73 -7.20
N ARG A 59 13.83 -18.60 -6.06
CA ARG A 59 14.47 -17.37 -5.60
C ARG A 59 13.51 -16.20 -5.39
N ARG A 60 12.25 -16.48 -5.13
CA ARG A 60 11.18 -15.52 -4.85
C ARG A 60 10.53 -15.82 -3.53
N LEU A 61 10.20 -14.75 -2.82
CA LEU A 61 9.33 -14.78 -1.66
C LEU A 61 8.43 -13.56 -1.69
N SER A 62 7.12 -13.79 -1.56
CA SER A 62 6.15 -12.69 -1.43
C SER A 62 6.04 -12.29 0.04
N PHE A 63 6.11 -11.01 0.31
CA PHE A 63 5.91 -10.46 1.63
C PHE A 63 5.14 -9.15 1.56
N LEU A 64 3.95 -9.12 2.12
CA LEU A 64 3.01 -7.99 2.03
C LEU A 64 2.72 -7.61 0.56
N ASP A 65 3.06 -6.39 0.17
CA ASP A 65 2.92 -5.86 -1.18
C ASP A 65 4.16 -6.06 -2.06
N LEU A 66 5.17 -6.78 -1.56
CA LEU A 66 6.46 -6.97 -2.20
C LEU A 66 6.67 -8.39 -2.68
N ASN A 67 7.27 -8.52 -3.85
CA ASN A 67 8.06 -9.70 -4.19
C ASN A 67 9.53 -9.41 -3.89
N VAL A 68 10.14 -10.25 -3.07
CA VAL A 68 11.58 -10.21 -2.81
C VAL A 68 12.25 -11.24 -3.71
N TYR A 69 13.23 -10.81 -4.49
CA TYR A 69 14.00 -11.64 -5.40
C TYR A 69 15.44 -11.73 -4.94
N ARG A 70 15.98 -12.93 -4.98
CA ARG A 70 17.41 -13.14 -4.77
C ARG A 70 18.13 -13.26 -6.11
N THR A 71 19.00 -12.29 -6.40
CA THR A 71 19.80 -12.26 -7.63
C THR A 71 20.88 -13.34 -7.63
N ASP A 72 21.46 -13.62 -8.79
CA ASP A 72 22.58 -14.60 -8.93
C ASP A 72 23.82 -14.19 -8.13
N HIS A 73 23.99 -12.91 -7.88
CA HIS A 73 25.09 -12.35 -7.08
C HIS A 73 24.79 -12.33 -5.56
N GLY A 74 23.65 -12.89 -5.12
CA GLY A 74 23.25 -12.94 -3.71
C GLY A 74 22.62 -11.65 -3.16
N ASN A 75 22.46 -10.64 -4.00
CA ASN A 75 21.76 -9.41 -3.62
C ASN A 75 20.24 -9.64 -3.60
N LEU A 76 19.54 -8.83 -2.81
CA LEU A 76 18.08 -8.81 -2.79
C LEU A 76 17.56 -7.66 -3.64
N GLU A 77 16.60 -7.96 -4.49
CA GLU A 77 15.81 -6.99 -5.22
C GLU A 77 14.34 -7.10 -4.85
N THR A 78 13.61 -6.01 -5.01
CA THR A 78 12.17 -5.96 -4.71
C THR A 78 11.37 -5.53 -5.93
N GLY A 79 10.15 -6.04 -6.02
CA GLY A 79 9.15 -5.63 -6.99
C GLY A 79 7.76 -5.63 -6.37
N VAL A 80 6.76 -5.15 -7.10
CA VAL A 80 5.38 -5.14 -6.62
C VAL A 80 4.79 -6.55 -6.68
N TYR A 81 4.23 -7.00 -5.56
CA TYR A 81 3.46 -8.24 -5.52
C TYR A 81 1.98 -7.96 -5.77
N ARG A 82 1.37 -8.81 -6.59
CA ARG A 82 -0.07 -8.89 -6.78
C ARG A 82 -0.54 -10.32 -6.55
N LYS A 83 -1.56 -10.47 -5.72
CA LYS A 83 -2.15 -11.79 -5.47
C LYS A 83 -2.70 -12.35 -6.79
N PRO A 84 -2.70 -13.68 -7.00
CA PRO A 84 -3.28 -14.31 -8.20
C PRO A 84 -4.75 -13.95 -8.42
N THR A 85 -5.47 -13.58 -7.36
CA THR A 85 -6.87 -13.13 -7.40
C THR A 85 -7.04 -11.66 -7.73
N HIS A 86 -5.93 -10.92 -7.98
CA HIS A 86 -5.99 -9.51 -8.34
C HIS A 86 -6.63 -9.31 -9.71
N THR A 87 -7.59 -8.41 -9.80
CA THR A 87 -8.42 -8.22 -11.01
C THR A 87 -8.11 -6.95 -11.79
N ASP A 88 -7.18 -6.11 -11.33
CA ASP A 88 -6.88 -4.79 -11.87
C ASP A 88 -8.09 -3.82 -11.93
N LYS A 89 -9.17 -4.16 -11.22
CA LYS A 89 -10.33 -3.29 -11.09
C LYS A 89 -10.12 -2.29 -9.96
N TYR A 90 -9.95 -1.03 -10.36
CA TYR A 90 -9.85 0.11 -9.45
C TYR A 90 -11.09 1.00 -9.56
N LEU A 91 -11.08 2.09 -8.80
CA LEU A 91 -12.13 3.09 -8.90
C LEU A 91 -12.19 3.64 -10.33
N ALA A 92 -13.25 3.36 -11.06
CA ALA A 92 -13.42 3.80 -12.45
C ALA A 92 -13.49 5.34 -12.55
N PHE A 93 -12.90 5.91 -13.59
CA PHE A 93 -12.87 7.37 -13.77
C PHE A 93 -14.25 7.97 -14.00
N ASP A 94 -15.15 7.25 -14.64
CA ASP A 94 -16.54 7.62 -14.92
C ASP A 94 -17.50 7.42 -13.74
N SER A 95 -17.00 6.84 -12.62
CA SER A 95 -17.81 6.68 -11.41
C SER A 95 -18.20 8.02 -10.78
N HIS A 96 -19.28 8.03 -10.00
CA HIS A 96 -19.76 9.23 -9.28
C HIS A 96 -18.91 9.69 -8.09
N HIS A 97 -17.67 9.19 -7.99
CA HIS A 97 -16.78 9.60 -6.91
C HIS A 97 -16.13 10.96 -7.16
N PRO A 98 -15.83 11.74 -6.09
CA PRO A 98 -15.09 12.98 -6.19
C PRO A 98 -13.76 12.81 -6.91
N ILE A 99 -13.35 13.82 -7.68
CA ILE A 99 -12.09 13.83 -8.43
C ILE A 99 -10.87 13.68 -7.50
N CYS A 100 -10.97 14.11 -6.25
CA CYS A 100 -9.91 13.93 -5.26
C CYS A 100 -9.68 12.45 -4.90
N HIS A 101 -10.72 11.63 -4.86
CA HIS A 101 -10.58 10.19 -4.64
C HIS A 101 -9.90 9.51 -5.84
N LYS A 102 -10.29 9.86 -7.06
CA LYS A 102 -9.65 9.39 -8.30
C LYS A 102 -8.18 9.76 -8.35
N LYS A 103 -7.84 11.01 -7.97
CA LYS A 103 -6.44 11.46 -7.83
C LYS A 103 -5.69 10.68 -6.77
N SER A 104 -6.33 10.38 -5.63
CA SER A 104 -5.70 9.62 -4.55
C SER A 104 -5.33 8.20 -4.99
N VAL A 105 -6.27 7.48 -5.63
CA VAL A 105 -6.01 6.15 -6.19
C VAL A 105 -4.84 6.19 -7.17
N THR A 106 -4.87 7.09 -8.14
CA THR A 106 -3.82 7.23 -9.15
C THR A 106 -2.46 7.53 -8.52
N LYS A 107 -2.39 8.49 -7.58
CA LYS A 107 -1.14 8.84 -6.90
C LYS A 107 -0.59 7.70 -6.05
N THR A 108 -1.46 6.97 -5.36
CA THR A 108 -1.06 5.81 -4.54
C THR A 108 -0.43 4.73 -5.40
N LEU A 109 -1.03 4.42 -6.55
CA LEU A 109 -0.49 3.41 -7.47
C LEU A 109 0.86 3.84 -8.05
N PHE A 110 1.03 5.11 -8.47
CA PHE A 110 2.31 5.63 -8.93
C PHE A 110 3.36 5.66 -7.82
N MET A 111 2.98 6.02 -6.60
CA MET A 111 3.90 6.00 -5.46
C MET A 111 4.37 4.57 -5.16
N ARG A 112 3.49 3.57 -5.25
CA ARG A 112 3.88 2.16 -5.13
C ARG A 112 4.86 1.75 -6.23
N ALA A 113 4.62 2.17 -7.47
CA ALA A 113 5.51 1.90 -8.61
C ALA A 113 6.90 2.53 -8.45
N GLU A 114 7.03 3.63 -7.72
CA GLU A 114 8.33 4.29 -7.45
C GLU A 114 9.04 3.77 -6.20
N CYS A 115 8.28 3.38 -5.17
CA CYS A 115 8.85 3.07 -3.87
C CYS A 115 9.11 1.57 -3.66
N LEU A 116 8.29 0.69 -4.27
CA LEU A 116 8.38 -0.74 -4.00
C LEU A 116 9.45 -1.46 -4.83
N PRO A 117 9.62 -1.21 -6.15
CA PRO A 117 10.70 -1.83 -6.89
C PRO A 117 12.05 -1.20 -6.56
N SER A 118 13.09 -2.02 -6.45
CA SER A 118 14.45 -1.55 -6.14
C SER A 118 15.21 -1.05 -7.37
N SER A 119 15.03 -1.70 -8.53
CA SER A 119 15.75 -1.32 -9.75
C SER A 119 14.99 -0.30 -10.59
N SER A 120 15.74 0.52 -11.37
CA SER A 120 15.17 1.51 -12.29
C SER A 120 14.29 0.87 -13.37
N ASP A 121 14.69 -0.28 -13.86
CA ASP A 121 13.98 -1.01 -14.92
C ASP A 121 12.66 -1.57 -14.39
N SER A 122 12.67 -2.15 -13.18
CA SER A 122 11.47 -2.61 -12.51
C SER A 122 10.50 -1.48 -12.22
N LYS A 123 10.99 -0.29 -11.83
CA LYS A 123 10.16 0.92 -11.66
C LYS A 123 9.52 1.36 -12.98
N ALA A 124 10.29 1.35 -14.07
CA ALA A 124 9.79 1.74 -15.38
C ALA A 124 8.70 0.77 -15.89
N LEU A 125 8.92 -0.53 -15.72
CA LEU A 125 7.94 -1.56 -16.06
C LEU A 125 6.67 -1.42 -15.23
N GLU A 126 6.80 -1.24 -13.92
CA GLU A 126 5.66 -1.08 -13.02
C GLU A 126 4.87 0.19 -13.32
N ARG A 127 5.54 1.30 -13.61
CA ARG A 127 4.90 2.55 -14.02
C ARG A 127 4.10 2.39 -15.31
N LYS A 128 4.65 1.69 -16.30
CA LYS A 128 3.95 1.37 -17.55
C LYS A 128 2.71 0.54 -17.26
N TYR A 129 2.84 -0.52 -16.47
CA TYR A 129 1.73 -1.37 -16.06
C TYR A 129 0.60 -0.55 -15.39
N VAL A 130 0.92 0.30 -14.41
CA VAL A 130 -0.06 1.15 -13.73
C VAL A 130 -0.77 2.08 -14.70
N ILE A 131 -0.07 2.66 -15.67
CA ILE A 131 -0.67 3.51 -16.70
C ILE A 131 -1.66 2.71 -17.54
N ASP A 132 -1.32 1.51 -17.96
CA ASP A 132 -2.17 0.70 -18.83
C ASP A 132 -3.42 0.22 -18.06
N VAL A 133 -3.27 -0.25 -16.84
CA VAL A 133 -4.40 -0.62 -15.96
C VAL A 133 -5.33 0.57 -15.68
N LEU A 134 -4.78 1.76 -15.43
CA LEU A 134 -5.62 2.95 -15.19
C LEU A 134 -6.36 3.37 -16.47
N LYS A 135 -5.79 3.22 -17.66
CA LYS A 135 -6.52 3.43 -18.92
C LYS A 135 -7.70 2.46 -19.07
N GLU A 136 -7.52 1.19 -18.73
CA GLU A 136 -8.60 0.19 -18.70
C GLU A 136 -9.71 0.53 -17.69
N ASN A 137 -9.40 1.32 -16.66
CA ASN A 137 -10.35 1.89 -15.71
C ASN A 137 -10.83 3.30 -16.12
N ASN A 138 -10.77 3.63 -17.41
CA ASN A 138 -11.28 4.84 -18.07
C ASN A 138 -10.56 6.16 -17.68
N TYR A 139 -9.35 6.11 -17.14
CA TYR A 139 -8.61 7.32 -16.80
C TYR A 139 -8.02 8.01 -18.03
N PRO A 140 -8.33 9.32 -18.26
CA PRO A 140 -7.76 10.08 -19.38
C PRO A 140 -6.25 10.25 -19.27
N LYS A 141 -5.55 10.24 -20.41
CA LYS A 141 -4.09 10.39 -20.47
C LYS A 141 -3.58 11.66 -19.77
N ASP A 142 -4.25 12.79 -20.02
CA ASP A 142 -3.87 14.07 -19.44
C ASP A 142 -4.02 14.09 -17.91
N PHE A 143 -5.04 13.40 -17.39
CA PHE A 143 -5.22 13.23 -15.96
C PHE A 143 -4.08 12.43 -15.34
N LEU A 144 -3.69 11.32 -16.00
CA LEU A 144 -2.58 10.48 -15.55
C LEU A 144 -1.25 11.25 -15.57
N GLN A 145 -0.96 12.00 -16.65
CA GLN A 145 0.24 12.82 -16.74
C GLN A 145 0.31 13.89 -15.64
N ASN A 146 -0.83 14.53 -15.32
CA ASN A 146 -0.90 15.50 -14.24
C ASN A 146 -0.70 14.87 -12.85
N CYS A 147 -1.08 13.59 -12.68
CA CYS A 147 -0.85 12.86 -11.43
C CYS A 147 0.59 12.34 -11.30
N LEU A 148 1.29 12.12 -12.43
CA LEU A 148 2.70 11.72 -12.46
C LEU A 148 3.67 12.85 -12.07
N LYS A 149 3.28 14.11 -12.27
CA LYS A 149 4.08 15.29 -11.90
C LYS A 149 4.17 15.39 -10.37
N PRO A 150 5.25 15.69 -9.78
CA PRO A 150 6.18 14.91 -9.01
C PRO A 150 5.51 14.14 -7.87
N VAL A 151 5.63 12.82 -7.89
CA VAL A 151 5.39 11.94 -6.72
C VAL A 151 6.63 11.97 -5.80
N LEU A 152 7.41 13.04 -5.82
CA LEU A 152 8.40 13.25 -4.79
C LEU A 152 7.67 13.64 -3.49
N PRO A 153 7.97 12.95 -2.38
CA PRO A 153 7.43 13.35 -1.10
C PRO A 153 8.00 14.72 -0.73
N SER A 154 7.33 15.80 -1.10
CA SER A 154 7.50 17.00 -0.35
C SER A 154 6.96 16.65 1.05
N ARG A 155 7.83 16.52 2.03
CA ARG A 155 7.49 16.67 3.43
C ARG A 155 6.90 18.09 3.58
N LYS A 156 5.65 18.26 3.16
CA LYS A 156 4.84 19.30 3.75
C LYS A 156 4.59 18.80 5.15
N THR A 157 5.36 19.31 6.09
CA THR A 157 4.93 19.47 7.47
C THR A 157 3.46 19.88 7.38
N ILE A 158 2.60 19.08 7.98
CA ILE A 158 1.23 19.53 8.27
C ILE A 158 1.46 20.66 9.28
N GLU A 159 1.66 21.86 8.76
CA GLU A 159 1.45 23.04 9.58
C GLU A 159 -0.02 22.95 9.96
N ASN A 160 -0.25 22.71 11.22
CA ASN A 160 -1.57 22.88 11.83
C ASN A 160 -1.93 24.33 11.59
N ASP A 161 -2.66 24.56 10.51
CA ASP A 161 -3.18 25.88 10.17
C ASP A 161 -4.23 26.20 11.22
N SER A 162 -3.79 26.84 12.30
CA SER A 162 -4.59 27.27 13.43
C SER A 162 -5.61 28.35 13.05
N SER A 163 -5.69 28.71 11.76
CA SER A 163 -6.64 29.70 11.22
C SER A 163 -7.98 29.09 10.76
N MET A 164 -8.17 27.77 10.84
CA MET A 164 -9.40 27.13 10.41
C MET A 164 -10.56 27.43 11.38
N MET A 165 -11.58 28.16 10.91
CA MET A 165 -12.75 28.54 11.68
C MET A 165 -13.83 27.46 11.76
N GLY A 166 -13.82 26.44 10.91
CA GLY A 166 -14.84 25.41 10.94
C GLY A 166 -14.57 24.19 10.04
N PHE A 167 -15.42 23.17 10.24
CA PHE A 167 -15.41 21.95 9.44
C PHE A 167 -16.83 21.63 8.99
N ALA A 168 -17.03 21.37 7.69
CA ALA A 168 -18.31 21.00 7.11
C ALA A 168 -18.20 19.67 6.35
N VAL A 169 -19.22 18.81 6.52
CA VAL A 169 -19.40 17.60 5.73
C VAL A 169 -20.59 17.83 4.80
N ILE A 170 -20.36 17.78 3.49
CA ILE A 170 -21.41 17.99 2.49
C ILE A 170 -21.53 16.78 1.57
N PRO A 171 -22.76 16.46 1.10
CA PRO A 171 -22.93 15.40 0.10
C PRO A 171 -22.20 15.77 -1.20
N TYR A 172 -21.62 14.76 -1.84
CA TYR A 172 -20.98 14.95 -3.14
C TYR A 172 -22.02 14.89 -4.26
N ILE A 173 -22.16 16.00 -5.00
CA ILE A 173 -22.95 16.12 -6.23
C ILE A 173 -22.03 16.71 -7.28
N HIS A 174 -21.80 15.97 -8.35
CA HIS A 174 -20.91 16.39 -9.43
C HIS A 174 -21.31 17.74 -10.01
N GLY A 175 -20.32 18.65 -10.19
CA GLY A 175 -20.55 20.00 -10.72
C GLY A 175 -21.14 21.01 -9.72
N VAL A 176 -21.68 20.56 -8.57
CA VAL A 176 -22.29 21.42 -7.55
C VAL A 176 -21.39 21.54 -6.31
N THR A 177 -20.88 20.43 -5.83
CA THR A 177 -20.14 20.41 -4.57
C THR A 177 -18.77 21.08 -4.68
N GLU A 178 -18.12 21.03 -5.85
CA GLU A 178 -16.83 21.66 -6.07
C GLU A 178 -16.88 23.20 -5.96
N PRO A 179 -17.84 23.93 -6.59
CA PRO A 179 -18.02 25.36 -6.38
C PRO A 179 -18.30 25.70 -4.90
N ILE A 180 -19.21 24.97 -4.25
CA ILE A 180 -19.56 25.19 -2.84
C ILE A 180 -18.32 25.01 -1.95
N LYS A 181 -17.56 23.93 -2.15
CA LYS A 181 -16.30 23.70 -1.42
C LYS A 181 -15.33 24.85 -1.58
N ARG A 182 -15.21 25.40 -2.79
CA ARG A 182 -14.30 26.52 -3.09
C ARG A 182 -14.69 27.77 -2.32
N ILE A 183 -15.99 28.08 -2.24
CA ILE A 183 -16.51 29.20 -1.47
C ILE A 183 -16.28 28.98 0.03
N LEU A 184 -16.59 27.80 0.56
CA LEU A 184 -16.40 27.51 1.98
C LEU A 184 -14.92 27.55 2.38
N CYS A 185 -14.02 27.06 1.54
CA CYS A 185 -12.59 27.13 1.77
C CYS A 185 -12.06 28.57 1.79
N SER A 186 -12.63 29.50 1.00
CA SER A 186 -12.25 30.94 1.06
C SER A 186 -12.67 31.62 2.36
N HIS A 187 -13.58 31.01 3.11
CA HIS A 187 -14.00 31.44 4.46
C HIS A 187 -13.39 30.60 5.58
N ASN A 188 -12.24 29.95 5.33
CA ASN A 188 -11.52 29.12 6.30
C ASN A 188 -12.33 27.91 6.85
N VAL A 189 -13.32 27.43 6.08
CA VAL A 189 -14.08 26.21 6.44
C VAL A 189 -13.51 25.02 5.67
N LYS A 190 -12.99 24.04 6.41
CA LYS A 190 -12.54 22.76 5.82
C LYS A 190 -13.74 21.91 5.43
N VAL A 191 -13.76 21.40 4.20
CA VAL A 191 -14.89 20.66 3.66
C VAL A 191 -14.49 19.22 3.34
N ALA A 192 -15.17 18.25 3.97
CA ALA A 192 -15.19 16.86 3.57
C ALA A 192 -16.43 16.57 2.70
N GLN A 193 -16.24 15.70 1.72
CA GLN A 193 -17.29 15.28 0.79
C GLN A 193 -17.71 13.85 1.14
N LYS A 194 -19.02 13.63 1.37
CA LYS A 194 -19.59 12.32 1.64
C LYS A 194 -20.33 11.80 0.40
N LEU A 195 -20.07 10.56 0.00
CA LEU A 195 -20.88 9.91 -1.02
C LEU A 195 -22.31 9.72 -0.52
N VAL A 196 -23.28 10.06 -1.36
CA VAL A 196 -24.69 9.78 -1.13
C VAL A 196 -24.98 8.41 -1.71
N SER A 197 -25.22 7.42 -0.87
CA SER A 197 -25.80 6.15 -1.32
C SER A 197 -27.30 6.39 -1.55
N TYR A 198 -27.70 6.40 -2.80
CA TYR A 198 -29.12 6.31 -3.15
C TYR A 198 -29.55 4.87 -2.86
N HIS A 199 -30.11 4.62 -1.67
CA HIS A 199 -30.98 3.47 -1.49
C HIS A 199 -32.22 3.75 -2.38
N GLN A 200 -32.35 2.97 -3.42
CA GLN A 200 -33.61 2.90 -4.17
C GLN A 200 -34.69 2.50 -3.18
N GLN A 201 -35.54 3.46 -2.81
CA GLN A 201 -36.87 3.11 -2.31
C GLN A 201 -37.63 2.50 -3.51
N ARG A 202 -37.79 1.19 -3.46
CA ARG A 202 -38.85 0.46 -4.18
C ARG A 202 -39.99 0.26 -3.22
#